data_3b70ad8c93d894f80095a1d9353d55c4
#
_entry.id   3b70ad8c93d894f80095a1d9353d55c4
#
_cell.length_a   1.000
_cell.length_b   1.000
_cell.length_c   1.000
_cell.angle_alpha   90.00
_cell.angle_beta   90.00
_cell.angle_gamma   90.00
#
_symmetry.space_group_name_H-M   'P 1'
#
loop_
_entity.id
_entity.type
_entity.pdbx_description
1 polymer ?
#
loop_
_entity_poly.entity_id
_entity_poly.type
_entity_poly.pdbx_seq_one_letter_code
_entity_poly.pdbx_strand_id
1 'polypeptide(L)'
;TGESYILTSTIVSPTTKDVIAKFIAKYPTAKHIVYDPVSYSGMLLANEASYGKRALPSYHFDKANTIVSLGADFLGTWLSPVEFAKQYSKGRKVSAKNIAMSKHYHVEAAHTISGAKADMRATCRPSQMGQVAAALYQAVVNGTKPNLGSDKLNELVTKSAADLKKGNGLVVCGVNDMDIQLIVNAINA
;
A
#
# COMPACT_ATOMS: atom_id res chain seq x y z
N THR A 1 -42.25 6.91 -16.18
CA THR A 1 -40.88 6.63 -16.69
C THR A 1 -39.92 7.53 -15.92
N GLY A 2 -39.33 7.02 -14.83
CA GLY A 2 -38.37 7.74 -14.03
C GLY A 2 -36.93 7.42 -14.44
N GLU A 3 -35.98 8.26 -14.03
CA GLU A 3 -34.56 7.91 -14.10
C GLU A 3 -34.25 6.77 -13.12
N SER A 4 -33.45 5.82 -13.56
CA SER A 4 -32.97 4.70 -12.73
C SER A 4 -31.46 4.80 -12.53
N TYR A 5 -30.99 4.53 -11.31
CA TYR A 5 -29.57 4.57 -10.98
C TYR A 5 -29.11 3.21 -10.47
N ILE A 6 -28.02 2.69 -11.03
CA ILE A 6 -27.32 1.50 -10.55
C ILE A 6 -26.12 2.01 -9.77
N LEU A 7 -26.14 1.91 -8.44
CA LEU A 7 -25.04 2.31 -7.56
C LEU A 7 -24.24 1.07 -7.17
N THR A 8 -22.93 1.09 -7.45
CA THR A 8 -22.02 -0.01 -7.09
C THR A 8 -20.69 0.51 -6.58
N SER A 9 -19.94 -0.33 -5.90
CA SER A 9 -18.48 -0.15 -5.78
C SER A 9 -17.79 -0.45 -7.13
N THR A 10 -16.47 -0.27 -7.18
CA THR A 10 -15.66 -0.65 -8.36
C THR A 10 -15.88 -2.12 -8.71
N ILE A 11 -16.37 -2.38 -9.92
CA ILE A 11 -16.61 -3.72 -10.44
C ILE A 11 -15.43 -4.14 -11.32
N VAL A 12 -14.75 -5.21 -10.94
CA VAL A 12 -13.64 -5.79 -11.71
C VAL A 12 -14.10 -6.96 -12.59
N SER A 13 -15.22 -7.64 -12.26
CA SER A 13 -15.76 -8.77 -13.00
C SER A 13 -16.21 -8.37 -14.41
N PRO A 14 -15.64 -8.96 -15.49
CA PRO A 14 -16.07 -8.70 -16.86
C PRO A 14 -17.53 -9.05 -17.10
N THR A 15 -18.02 -10.16 -16.54
CA THR A 15 -19.42 -10.62 -16.67
C THR A 15 -20.39 -9.61 -16.06
N THR A 16 -20.08 -9.09 -14.87
CA THR A 16 -20.94 -8.07 -14.23
C THR A 16 -20.97 -6.78 -15.02
N LYS A 17 -19.82 -6.35 -15.57
CA LYS A 17 -19.75 -5.18 -16.47
C LYS A 17 -20.61 -5.35 -17.70
N ASP A 18 -20.56 -6.52 -18.35
CA ASP A 18 -21.37 -6.84 -19.53
C ASP A 18 -22.86 -6.83 -19.21
N VAL A 19 -23.30 -7.41 -18.08
CA VAL A 19 -24.69 -7.38 -17.63
C VAL A 19 -25.19 -5.95 -17.41
N ILE A 20 -24.40 -5.10 -16.75
CA ILE A 20 -24.75 -3.69 -16.53
C ILE A 20 -24.84 -2.96 -17.87
N ALA A 21 -23.89 -3.17 -18.78
CA ALA A 21 -23.91 -2.54 -20.10
C ALA A 21 -25.16 -2.94 -20.89
N LYS A 22 -25.55 -4.22 -20.90
CA LYS A 22 -26.77 -4.73 -21.54
C LYS A 22 -28.04 -4.15 -20.90
N PHE A 23 -28.05 -4.01 -19.57
CA PHE A 23 -29.16 -3.38 -18.86
C PHE A 23 -29.34 -1.91 -19.29
N ILE A 24 -28.26 -1.13 -19.33
CA ILE A 24 -28.31 0.28 -19.74
C ILE A 24 -28.71 0.39 -21.22
N ALA A 25 -28.22 -0.49 -22.08
CA ALA A 25 -28.63 -0.51 -23.50
C ALA A 25 -30.14 -0.76 -23.67
N LYS A 26 -30.73 -1.59 -22.80
CA LYS A 26 -32.17 -1.86 -22.80
C LYS A 26 -32.99 -0.73 -22.17
N TYR A 27 -32.42 -0.03 -21.19
CA TYR A 27 -33.06 1.06 -20.45
C TYR A 27 -32.20 2.33 -20.51
N PRO A 28 -32.31 3.14 -21.57
CA PRO A 28 -31.38 4.27 -21.83
C PRO A 28 -31.46 5.37 -20.77
N THR A 29 -32.51 5.42 -19.95
CA THR A 29 -32.64 6.36 -18.82
C THR A 29 -31.87 5.88 -17.57
N ALA A 30 -31.33 4.64 -17.56
CA ALA A 30 -30.55 4.11 -16.48
C ALA A 30 -29.10 4.63 -16.53
N LYS A 31 -28.56 5.01 -15.37
CA LYS A 31 -27.18 5.48 -15.21
C LYS A 31 -26.44 4.58 -14.23
N HIS A 32 -25.22 4.20 -14.57
CA HIS A 32 -24.33 3.50 -13.65
C HIS A 32 -23.42 4.50 -12.93
N ILE A 33 -23.47 4.48 -11.62
CA ILE A 33 -22.64 5.32 -10.73
C ILE A 33 -21.77 4.39 -9.90
N VAL A 34 -20.46 4.62 -9.97
CA VAL A 34 -19.48 3.90 -9.16
C VAL A 34 -19.08 4.80 -7.98
N TYR A 35 -19.22 4.27 -6.77
CA TYR A 35 -18.83 4.94 -5.53
C TYR A 35 -18.08 3.98 -4.61
N ASP A 36 -16.81 4.28 -4.38
CA ASP A 36 -15.95 3.56 -3.44
C ASP A 36 -15.75 4.43 -2.19
N PRO A 37 -16.26 4.01 -1.01
CA PRO A 37 -16.09 4.78 0.23
C PRO A 37 -14.63 4.81 0.71
N VAL A 38 -13.81 3.83 0.31
CA VAL A 38 -12.36 3.82 0.52
C VAL A 38 -11.68 4.21 -0.78
N SER A 39 -11.07 5.40 -0.81
CA SER A 39 -10.44 5.95 -2.01
C SER A 39 -8.95 5.62 -2.07
N TYR A 40 -8.47 5.33 -3.28
CA TYR A 40 -7.05 5.22 -3.62
C TYR A 40 -6.60 6.33 -4.58
N SER A 41 -7.32 7.46 -4.60
CA SER A 41 -7.06 8.56 -5.54
C SER A 41 -5.65 9.14 -5.40
N GLY A 42 -5.14 9.28 -4.18
CA GLY A 42 -3.77 9.74 -3.94
C GLY A 42 -2.72 8.84 -4.61
N MET A 43 -2.88 7.52 -4.51
CA MET A 43 -2.01 6.56 -5.18
C MET A 43 -2.13 6.62 -6.71
N LEU A 44 -3.35 6.73 -7.24
CA LEU A 44 -3.59 6.85 -8.67
C LEU A 44 -2.93 8.11 -9.27
N LEU A 45 -3.07 9.25 -8.59
CA LEU A 45 -2.48 10.52 -9.00
C LEU A 45 -0.94 10.49 -8.88
N ALA A 46 -0.41 9.93 -7.80
CA ALA A 46 1.02 9.78 -7.61
C ALA A 46 1.66 8.87 -8.68
N ASN A 47 0.99 7.77 -9.05
CA ASN A 47 1.47 6.89 -10.11
C ASN A 47 1.39 7.53 -11.49
N GLU A 48 0.36 8.34 -11.76
CA GLU A 48 0.27 9.14 -12.98
C GLU A 48 1.44 10.13 -13.06
N ALA A 49 1.74 10.84 -11.97
CA ALA A 49 2.83 11.80 -11.90
C ALA A 49 4.22 11.13 -11.99
N SER A 50 4.43 9.99 -11.32
CA SER A 50 5.73 9.30 -11.28
C SER A 50 6.02 8.47 -12.53
N TYR A 51 4.99 7.84 -13.10
CA TYR A 51 5.14 6.80 -14.13
C TYR A 51 4.30 7.05 -15.39
N GLY A 52 3.58 8.17 -15.46
CA GLY A 52 2.70 8.51 -16.59
C GLY A 52 1.47 7.62 -16.73
N LYS A 53 1.13 6.83 -15.71
CA LYS A 53 0.02 5.88 -15.75
C LYS A 53 -0.85 5.95 -14.50
N ARG A 54 -2.10 6.34 -14.67
CA ARG A 54 -3.11 6.36 -13.61
C ARG A 54 -3.66 4.95 -13.34
N ALA A 55 -2.94 4.17 -12.57
CA ALA A 55 -3.30 2.79 -12.24
C ALA A 55 -2.86 2.42 -10.82
N LEU A 56 -3.57 1.48 -10.21
CA LEU A 56 -3.09 0.83 -8.98
C LEU A 56 -1.93 -0.11 -9.33
N PRO A 57 -0.83 -0.11 -8.54
CA PRO A 57 0.31 -0.96 -8.82
C PRO A 57 0.02 -2.41 -8.43
N SER A 58 0.70 -3.33 -9.09
CA SER A 58 0.79 -4.72 -8.63
C SER A 58 2.06 -4.88 -7.81
N TYR A 59 1.92 -5.12 -6.52
CA TYR A 59 3.05 -5.31 -5.61
C TYR A 59 3.53 -6.76 -5.59
N HIS A 60 4.85 -6.95 -5.51
CA HIS A 60 5.49 -8.26 -5.45
C HIS A 60 6.16 -8.50 -4.09
N PHE A 61 5.35 -8.75 -3.07
CA PHE A 61 5.83 -9.04 -1.71
C PHE A 61 6.73 -10.30 -1.65
N ASP A 62 6.56 -11.22 -2.59
CA ASP A 62 7.37 -12.45 -2.68
C ASP A 62 8.79 -12.22 -3.20
N LYS A 63 9.08 -11.05 -3.76
CA LYS A 63 10.41 -10.67 -4.24
C LYS A 63 11.16 -9.75 -3.28
N ALA A 64 10.47 -9.24 -2.26
CA ALA A 64 11.05 -8.28 -1.32
C ALA A 64 11.78 -8.99 -0.19
N ASN A 65 13.04 -8.62 0.03
CA ASN A 65 13.82 -9.03 1.19
C ASN A 65 13.51 -8.14 2.41
N THR A 66 13.17 -6.89 2.16
CA THR A 66 12.78 -5.90 3.18
C THR A 66 11.45 -5.28 2.78
N ILE A 67 10.46 -5.36 3.66
CA ILE A 67 9.13 -4.76 3.49
C ILE A 67 8.98 -3.67 4.53
N VAL A 68 8.60 -2.46 4.11
CA VAL A 68 8.24 -1.36 5.00
C VAL A 68 6.82 -0.93 4.69
N SER A 69 5.93 -1.07 5.65
CA SER A 69 4.54 -0.67 5.51
C SER A 69 4.22 0.55 6.37
N LEU A 70 3.71 1.59 5.75
CA LEU A 70 3.27 2.84 6.37
C LEU A 70 1.74 2.87 6.35
N GLY A 71 1.12 2.30 7.39
CA GLY A 71 -0.34 2.26 7.54
C GLY A 71 -1.08 1.39 6.53
N ALA A 72 -0.40 0.55 5.75
CA ALA A 72 -1.03 -0.35 4.80
C ALA A 72 -1.25 -1.74 5.42
N ASP A 73 -2.49 -2.07 5.78
CA ASP A 73 -2.84 -3.41 6.28
C ASP A 73 -2.98 -4.41 5.12
N PHE A 74 -1.86 -4.69 4.45
CA PHE A 74 -1.82 -5.51 3.25
C PHE A 74 -2.13 -7.00 3.48
N LEU A 75 -2.15 -7.47 4.72
CA LEU A 75 -2.59 -8.82 5.09
C LEU A 75 -4.07 -8.88 5.50
N GLY A 76 -4.72 -7.73 5.72
CA GLY A 76 -6.10 -7.66 6.19
C GLY A 76 -7.06 -6.97 5.23
N THR A 77 -6.88 -5.68 5.01
CA THR A 77 -7.92 -4.84 4.37
C THR A 77 -7.44 -4.02 3.17
N TRP A 78 -6.13 -3.91 2.93
CA TRP A 78 -5.58 -3.01 1.92
C TRP A 78 -5.41 -3.68 0.56
N LEU A 79 -6.04 -3.10 -0.48
CA LEU A 79 -5.99 -3.52 -1.89
C LEU A 79 -6.38 -4.99 -2.13
N SER A 80 -5.41 -5.90 -2.16
CA SER A 80 -5.59 -7.33 -2.50
C SER A 80 -4.99 -8.25 -1.42
N PRO A 81 -5.57 -8.30 -0.21
CA PRO A 81 -4.95 -8.96 0.94
C PRO A 81 -4.73 -10.46 0.74
N VAL A 82 -5.61 -11.15 0.01
CA VAL A 82 -5.47 -12.59 -0.27
C VAL A 82 -4.24 -12.87 -1.15
N GLU A 83 -4.05 -12.07 -2.20
CA GLU A 83 -2.89 -12.15 -3.08
C GLU A 83 -1.61 -11.82 -2.31
N PHE A 84 -1.63 -10.71 -1.57
CA PHE A 84 -0.46 -10.26 -0.81
C PHE A 84 -0.08 -11.21 0.31
N ALA A 85 -1.04 -11.82 1.01
CA ALA A 85 -0.78 -12.85 2.00
C ALA A 85 -0.11 -14.08 1.39
N LYS A 86 -0.55 -14.53 0.20
CA LYS A 86 0.09 -15.62 -0.55
C LYS A 86 1.53 -15.27 -0.94
N GLN A 87 1.78 -14.07 -1.43
CA GLN A 87 3.11 -13.60 -1.80
C GLN A 87 4.01 -13.44 -0.56
N TYR A 88 3.51 -12.77 0.48
CA TYR A 88 4.22 -12.55 1.74
C TYR A 88 4.65 -13.87 2.40
N SER A 89 3.76 -14.88 2.41
CA SER A 89 4.05 -16.18 2.99
C SER A 89 5.24 -16.90 2.33
N LYS A 90 5.48 -16.69 1.03
CA LYS A 90 6.63 -17.27 0.33
C LYS A 90 7.96 -16.73 0.88
N GLY A 91 8.05 -15.41 1.11
CA GLY A 91 9.23 -14.76 1.70
C GLY A 91 9.42 -15.06 3.18
N ARG A 92 8.36 -15.53 3.88
CA ARG A 92 8.36 -15.84 5.32
C ARG A 92 8.47 -17.33 5.63
N LYS A 93 8.44 -18.20 4.61
CA LYS A 93 8.54 -19.64 4.78
C LYS A 93 10.01 -20.07 4.82
N VAL A 94 10.47 -20.45 6.00
CA VAL A 94 11.79 -21.02 6.22
C VAL A 94 11.78 -22.49 5.87
N SER A 95 12.82 -22.97 5.22
CA SER A 95 13.03 -24.37 4.87
C SER A 95 14.52 -24.73 4.95
N ALA A 96 14.85 -26.02 4.91
CA ALA A 96 16.26 -26.47 4.90
C ALA A 96 17.06 -25.91 3.70
N LYS A 97 16.37 -25.56 2.59
CA LYS A 97 16.99 -24.95 1.40
C LYS A 97 17.02 -23.43 1.44
N ASN A 98 16.17 -22.80 2.23
CA ASN A 98 16.08 -21.35 2.39
C ASN A 98 15.85 -21.01 3.86
N ILE A 99 16.94 -20.65 4.54
CA ILE A 99 16.95 -20.23 5.93
C ILE A 99 16.73 -18.72 6.10
N ALA A 100 16.83 -17.95 5.01
CA ALA A 100 16.58 -16.51 5.01
C ALA A 100 15.09 -16.22 4.96
N MET A 101 14.69 -15.20 5.72
CA MET A 101 13.30 -14.74 5.79
C MET A 101 13.27 -13.24 5.50
N SER A 102 12.27 -12.78 4.71
CA SER A 102 12.06 -11.36 4.48
C SER A 102 11.81 -10.63 5.82
N LYS A 103 12.25 -9.40 5.92
CA LYS A 103 12.09 -8.58 7.11
C LYS A 103 10.96 -7.58 6.90
N HIS A 104 10.07 -7.47 7.90
CA HIS A 104 8.90 -6.63 7.83
C HIS A 104 8.90 -5.57 8.93
N TYR A 105 8.93 -4.30 8.52
CA TYR A 105 8.79 -3.11 9.34
C TYR A 105 7.40 -2.52 9.14
N HIS A 106 6.71 -2.19 10.22
CA HIS A 106 5.34 -1.67 10.14
C HIS A 106 5.13 -0.45 11.03
N VAL A 107 4.63 0.63 10.44
CA VAL A 107 4.19 1.82 11.17
C VAL A 107 2.68 1.98 10.97
N GLU A 108 1.94 2.11 12.06
CA GLU A 108 0.48 2.19 12.02
C GLU A 108 -0.10 3.02 13.16
N ALA A 109 -1.33 3.48 13.01
CA ALA A 109 -2.06 4.19 14.05
C ALA A 109 -2.88 3.24 14.95
N ALA A 110 -3.48 2.22 14.34
CA ALA A 110 -4.25 1.18 15.01
C ALA A 110 -3.61 -0.19 14.78
N HIS A 111 -3.80 -1.14 15.69
CA HIS A 111 -3.22 -2.48 15.57
C HIS A 111 -3.92 -3.29 14.48
N THR A 112 -3.18 -3.68 13.45
CA THR A 112 -3.68 -4.44 12.29
C THR A 112 -3.09 -5.85 12.24
N ILE A 113 -3.62 -6.70 11.34
CA ILE A 113 -3.07 -8.04 11.07
C ILE A 113 -1.64 -7.92 10.53
N SER A 114 -1.39 -6.97 9.64
CA SER A 114 -0.05 -6.70 9.10
C SER A 114 0.92 -6.27 10.20
N GLY A 115 0.50 -5.37 11.10
CA GLY A 115 1.30 -4.94 12.23
C GLY A 115 1.59 -6.06 13.24
N ALA A 116 0.65 -6.99 13.45
CA ALA A 116 0.83 -8.16 14.32
C ALA A 116 1.87 -9.17 13.78
N LYS A 117 2.14 -9.16 12.47
CA LYS A 117 3.11 -10.05 11.80
C LYS A 117 4.45 -9.38 11.51
N ALA A 118 4.60 -8.09 11.83
CA ALA A 118 5.84 -7.36 11.61
C ALA A 118 6.94 -7.79 12.57
N ASP A 119 8.19 -7.82 12.09
CA ASP A 119 9.38 -8.08 12.92
C ASP A 119 9.70 -6.86 13.79
N MET A 120 9.38 -5.67 13.28
CA MET A 120 9.48 -4.44 14.06
C MET A 120 8.26 -3.55 13.75
N ARG A 121 7.56 -3.15 14.81
CA ARG A 121 6.36 -2.33 14.73
C ARG A 121 6.50 -1.08 15.59
N ALA A 122 6.09 0.07 15.05
CA ALA A 122 5.94 1.31 15.80
C ALA A 122 4.58 1.95 15.53
N THR A 123 4.11 2.76 16.47
CA THR A 123 2.85 3.49 16.33
C THR A 123 3.11 4.97 16.15
N CYS A 124 2.29 5.62 15.32
CA CYS A 124 2.26 7.07 15.20
C CYS A 124 0.81 7.54 15.00
N ARG A 125 0.57 8.84 15.18
CA ARG A 125 -0.72 9.43 14.82
C ARG A 125 -0.88 9.42 13.30
N PRO A 126 -2.11 9.27 12.75
CA PRO A 126 -2.33 9.36 11.30
C PRO A 126 -1.72 10.63 10.67
N SER A 127 -1.82 11.76 11.36
CA SER A 127 -1.24 13.05 10.91
C SER A 127 0.30 13.09 10.86
N GLN A 128 0.98 12.14 11.49
CA GLN A 128 2.45 12.03 11.48
C GLN A 128 2.96 11.11 10.37
N MET A 129 2.09 10.37 9.68
CA MET A 129 2.52 9.39 8.68
C MET A 129 3.33 10.02 7.54
N GLY A 130 2.97 11.23 7.10
CA GLY A 130 3.76 11.97 6.11
C GLY A 130 5.17 12.32 6.59
N GLN A 131 5.31 12.68 7.87
CA GLN A 131 6.62 12.95 8.48
C GLN A 131 7.47 11.67 8.54
N VAL A 132 6.86 10.52 8.84
CA VAL A 132 7.53 9.21 8.85
C VAL A 132 8.00 8.85 7.43
N ALA A 133 7.14 9.03 6.41
CA ALA A 133 7.50 8.79 5.01
C ALA A 133 8.68 9.68 4.56
N ALA A 134 8.62 10.97 4.87
CA ALA A 134 9.69 11.91 4.55
C ALA A 134 11.00 11.57 5.29
N ALA A 135 10.92 11.20 6.57
CA ALA A 135 12.10 10.79 7.35
C ALA A 135 12.71 9.49 6.80
N LEU A 136 11.90 8.52 6.36
CA LEU A 136 12.36 7.30 5.72
C LEU A 136 13.09 7.62 4.40
N TYR A 137 12.50 8.47 3.55
CA TYR A 137 13.12 8.93 2.31
C TYR A 137 14.49 9.57 2.58
N GLN A 138 14.57 10.53 3.50
CA GLN A 138 15.81 11.20 3.86
C GLN A 138 16.86 10.23 4.42
N ALA A 139 16.45 9.25 5.20
CA ALA A 139 17.33 8.22 5.72
C ALA A 139 17.85 7.28 4.62
N VAL A 140 17.02 6.93 3.64
CA VAL A 140 17.39 6.06 2.50
C VAL A 140 18.30 6.82 1.54
N VAL A 141 17.91 8.01 1.10
CA VAL A 141 18.62 8.75 0.05
C VAL A 141 19.84 9.48 0.59
N ASN A 142 19.68 10.22 1.68
CA ASN A 142 20.70 11.14 2.21
C ASN A 142 21.44 10.61 3.44
N GLY A 143 21.01 9.47 4.00
CA GLY A 143 21.59 8.95 5.26
C GLY A 143 21.26 9.79 6.49
N THR A 144 20.25 10.66 6.41
CA THR A 144 19.86 11.56 7.50
C THR A 144 19.27 10.77 8.67
N LYS A 145 19.69 11.06 9.88
CA LYS A 145 19.10 10.44 11.08
C LYS A 145 17.68 10.98 11.31
N PRO A 146 16.69 10.11 11.52
CA PRO A 146 15.32 10.55 11.78
C PRO A 146 15.20 11.26 13.15
N ASN A 147 14.30 12.25 13.22
CA ASN A 147 13.91 12.92 14.45
C ASN A 147 12.39 13.10 14.47
N LEU A 148 11.69 12.06 14.94
CA LEU A 148 10.23 11.95 14.92
C LEU A 148 9.60 12.09 16.31
N GLY A 149 10.38 12.51 17.31
CA GLY A 149 9.90 12.67 18.69
C GLY A 149 9.56 11.36 19.40
N SER A 150 9.98 10.22 18.83
CA SER A 150 9.79 8.88 19.40
C SER A 150 11.00 8.01 19.07
N ASP A 151 11.68 7.51 20.09
CA ASP A 151 12.87 6.66 19.94
C ASP A 151 12.55 5.40 19.14
N LYS A 152 11.37 4.81 19.36
CA LYS A 152 10.93 3.61 18.66
C LYS A 152 10.70 3.86 17.16
N LEU A 153 10.12 5.02 16.80
CA LEU A 153 9.97 5.41 15.39
C LEU A 153 11.33 5.71 14.75
N ASN A 154 12.20 6.44 15.45
CA ASN A 154 13.54 6.76 14.99
C ASN A 154 14.36 5.49 14.74
N GLU A 155 14.30 4.54 15.68
CA GLU A 155 14.96 3.23 15.55
C GLU A 155 14.43 2.44 14.36
N LEU A 156 13.08 2.37 14.20
CA LEU A 156 12.45 1.66 13.10
C LEU A 156 12.86 2.25 11.76
N VAL A 157 12.77 3.57 11.60
CA VAL A 157 13.16 4.26 10.35
C VAL A 157 14.64 4.05 10.05
N THR A 158 15.52 4.14 11.07
CA THR A 158 16.95 3.93 10.89
C THR A 158 17.27 2.51 10.41
N LYS A 159 16.68 1.50 11.07
CA LYS A 159 16.90 0.09 10.74
C LYS A 159 16.31 -0.28 9.37
N SER A 160 15.08 0.17 9.11
CA SER A 160 14.42 -0.10 7.82
C SER A 160 15.16 0.56 6.65
N ALA A 161 15.64 1.81 6.81
CA ALA A 161 16.43 2.47 5.79
C ALA A 161 17.76 1.73 5.50
N ALA A 162 18.43 1.25 6.55
CA ALA A 162 19.66 0.46 6.40
C ALA A 162 19.43 -0.87 5.66
N ASP A 163 18.28 -1.52 5.90
CA ASP A 163 17.95 -2.77 5.23
C ASP A 163 17.45 -2.51 3.79
N LEU A 164 16.69 -1.44 3.52
CA LEU A 164 16.28 -1.05 2.17
C LEU A 164 17.47 -0.79 1.25
N LYS A 165 18.54 -0.17 1.77
CA LYS A 165 19.79 0.08 1.01
C LYS A 165 20.52 -1.19 0.55
N LYS A 166 20.19 -2.35 1.12
CA LYS A 166 20.76 -3.64 0.69
C LYS A 166 20.14 -4.17 -0.61
N GLY A 167 19.10 -3.52 -1.09
CA GLY A 167 18.36 -3.89 -2.31
C GLY A 167 17.19 -4.84 -2.07
N ASN A 168 16.39 -5.04 -3.12
CA ASN A 168 15.15 -5.82 -3.07
C ASN A 168 14.21 -5.40 -1.93
N GLY A 169 14.10 -4.09 -1.71
CA GLY A 169 13.18 -3.48 -0.78
C GLY A 169 11.82 -3.20 -1.43
N LEU A 170 10.77 -3.16 -0.60
CA LEU A 170 9.43 -2.72 -0.98
C LEU A 170 8.86 -1.85 0.12
N VAL A 171 8.52 -0.62 -0.24
CA VAL A 171 7.80 0.31 0.63
C VAL A 171 6.36 0.45 0.14
N VAL A 172 5.39 0.27 1.02
CA VAL A 172 3.96 0.45 0.74
C VAL A 172 3.34 1.43 1.73
N CYS A 173 2.35 2.19 1.27
CA CYS A 173 1.66 3.17 2.11
C CYS A 173 0.14 3.10 1.92
N GLY A 174 -0.59 3.05 3.03
CA GLY A 174 -2.05 3.02 3.05
C GLY A 174 -2.71 4.41 3.12
N VAL A 175 -1.92 5.49 3.18
CA VAL A 175 -2.45 6.85 3.26
C VAL A 175 -2.91 7.32 1.88
N ASN A 176 -4.13 7.83 1.80
CA ASN A 176 -4.70 8.37 0.55
C ASN A 176 -4.32 9.86 0.38
N ASP A 177 -3.03 10.11 0.22
CA ASP A 177 -2.46 11.43 -0.01
C ASP A 177 -1.43 11.33 -1.14
N MET A 178 -1.54 12.21 -2.15
CA MET A 178 -0.69 12.16 -3.34
C MET A 178 0.78 12.41 -3.01
N ASP A 179 1.08 13.38 -2.16
CA ASP A 179 2.46 13.78 -1.86
C ASP A 179 3.18 12.68 -1.08
N ILE A 180 2.49 12.03 -0.13
CA ILE A 180 3.02 10.88 0.61
C ILE A 180 3.28 9.70 -0.33
N GLN A 181 2.38 9.43 -1.27
CA GLN A 181 2.55 8.37 -2.26
C GLN A 181 3.69 8.67 -3.25
N LEU A 182 3.91 9.93 -3.62
CA LEU A 182 5.07 10.36 -4.43
C LEU A 182 6.39 10.07 -3.71
N ILE A 183 6.47 10.36 -2.41
CA ILE A 183 7.64 10.03 -1.58
C ILE A 183 7.88 8.52 -1.58
N VAL A 184 6.83 7.72 -1.42
CA VAL A 184 6.92 6.25 -1.43
C VAL A 184 7.38 5.73 -2.80
N ASN A 185 6.85 6.28 -3.89
CA ASN A 185 7.31 5.95 -5.24
C ASN A 185 8.80 6.27 -5.42
N ALA A 186 9.26 7.42 -4.92
CA ALA A 186 10.67 7.82 -4.98
C ALA A 186 11.61 6.94 -4.13
N ILE A 187 11.12 6.30 -3.06
CA ILE A 187 11.90 5.32 -2.29
C ILE A 187 12.02 3.99 -3.06
N ASN A 188 10.97 3.61 -3.79
CA ASN A 188 10.92 2.35 -4.52
C ASN A 188 11.61 2.40 -5.90
N ALA A 189 11.93 3.59 -6.42
CA ALA A 189 12.63 3.79 -7.70
C ALA A 189 14.13 3.51 -7.57
#